data_a9ea5e958ee0fbbd149fd0233e91a88a
#
_entry.id   a9ea5e958ee0fbbd149fd0233e91a88a
#
_cell.length_a   1.000
_cell.length_b   1.000
_cell.length_c   1.000
_cell.angle_alpha   90.00
_cell.angle_beta   90.00
_cell.angle_gamma   90.00
#
_symmetry.space_group_name_H-M   'P 1'
#
loop_
_entity.id
_entity.type
_entity.pdbx_description
1 polymer ?
#
loop_
_entity_poly.entity_id
_entity_poly.type
_entity_poly.pdbx_seq_one_letter_code
_entity_poly.pdbx_strand_id
1 'polypeptide(L)'
;GVYIVDVTIVIPTKNAGILFEKVLKKVFAQETTYEYEVICVDSGSSDNTVETIKKFPCKLYEIPASEFGHGKTRNYGASKGTGDYIVFITQDAMPASLKWLQNFIDAMKSDPEIAGGFGIHYPYPNCNVIDKRDLYYHFKNFGDDNTIFQITDENRKRYKEEEGYRHLLSFFSDNNSCIRRDVFEKYPYQDVSFAEDQIWAKQMIELGYKKLYCPFAPVYHSHNYKLSTYFMRYYDEYKGLYYLQNYQIAKTWIKLPLMIVKHTLSDARYIRHLEMSKKEKIHWLLY
;
A
#
# COMPACT_ATOMS: atom_id res chain seq x y z
N GLY A 1 -13.65 -29.47 16.18
CA GLY A 1 -12.54 -29.36 15.24
C GLY A 1 -11.84 -28.02 15.46
N VAL A 2 -10.53 -28.01 15.44
CA VAL A 2 -9.76 -26.75 15.42
C VAL A 2 -10.03 -26.11 14.06
N TYR A 3 -10.70 -24.95 14.04
CA TYR A 3 -10.82 -24.18 12.80
C TYR A 3 -9.44 -23.69 12.42
N ILE A 4 -8.91 -24.19 11.31
CA ILE A 4 -7.64 -23.72 10.75
C ILE A 4 -7.98 -22.45 9.95
N VAL A 5 -7.39 -21.34 10.33
CA VAL A 5 -7.48 -20.07 9.61
C VAL A 5 -6.27 -19.99 8.68
N ASP A 6 -6.51 -19.79 7.39
CA ASP A 6 -5.45 -19.62 6.39
C ASP A 6 -4.90 -18.19 6.37
N VAL A 7 -5.80 -17.20 6.56
CA VAL A 7 -5.48 -15.78 6.36
C VAL A 7 -5.98 -14.93 7.51
N THR A 8 -5.12 -14.07 8.04
CA THR A 8 -5.48 -12.99 8.97
C THR A 8 -5.46 -11.66 8.22
N ILE A 9 -6.60 -11.00 8.08
CA ILE A 9 -6.68 -9.64 7.51
C ILE A 9 -6.63 -8.65 8.67
N VAL A 10 -5.67 -7.74 8.66
CA VAL A 10 -5.46 -6.72 9.69
C VAL A 10 -5.75 -5.34 9.14
N ILE A 11 -6.64 -4.62 9.81
CA ILE A 11 -7.08 -3.27 9.42
C ILE A 11 -6.89 -2.32 10.61
N PRO A 12 -5.83 -1.50 10.62
CA PRO A 12 -5.73 -0.38 11.56
C PRO A 12 -6.82 0.66 11.27
N THR A 13 -7.48 1.15 12.31
CA THR A 13 -8.56 2.14 12.17
C THR A 13 -8.40 3.35 13.08
N LYS A 14 -8.80 4.50 12.55
CA LYS A 14 -8.91 5.77 13.27
C LYS A 14 -9.86 6.70 12.52
N ASN A 15 -11.03 6.98 13.08
CA ASN A 15 -12.03 7.86 12.47
C ASN A 15 -12.22 7.54 10.98
N ALA A 16 -12.57 6.28 10.69
CA ALA A 16 -12.58 5.74 9.33
C ALA A 16 -13.74 6.26 8.46
N GLY A 17 -14.74 6.87 9.08
CA GLY A 17 -15.86 7.50 8.39
C GLY A 17 -16.80 6.51 7.68
N ILE A 18 -17.65 7.05 6.81
CA ILE A 18 -18.72 6.30 6.13
C ILE A 18 -18.22 5.31 5.07
N LEU A 19 -17.03 5.51 4.53
CA LEU A 19 -16.46 4.62 3.51
C LEU A 19 -16.13 3.25 4.09
N PHE A 20 -15.77 3.19 5.36
CA PHE A 20 -15.27 1.98 6.00
C PHE A 20 -16.30 0.84 6.04
N GLU A 21 -17.59 1.14 6.18
CA GLU A 21 -18.63 0.11 6.09
C GLU A 21 -18.65 -0.57 4.71
N LYS A 22 -18.38 0.20 3.63
CA LYS A 22 -18.27 -0.35 2.27
C LYS A 22 -17.03 -1.22 2.13
N VAL A 23 -15.91 -0.82 2.75
CA VAL A 23 -14.68 -1.62 2.78
C VAL A 23 -14.95 -2.96 3.43
N LEU A 24 -15.54 -2.98 4.64
CA LEU A 24 -15.87 -4.22 5.34
C LEU A 24 -16.85 -5.10 4.55
N LYS A 25 -17.90 -4.52 3.95
CA LYS A 25 -18.81 -5.26 3.06
C LYS A 25 -18.07 -5.97 1.93
N LYS A 26 -17.07 -5.33 1.32
CA LYS A 26 -16.26 -5.95 0.24
C LYS A 26 -15.27 -6.98 0.77
N VAL A 27 -14.71 -6.79 1.96
CA VAL A 27 -13.84 -7.77 2.62
C VAL A 27 -14.62 -9.04 2.93
N PHE A 28 -15.85 -8.94 3.48
CA PHE A 28 -16.67 -10.09 3.81
C PHE A 28 -17.46 -10.70 2.63
N ALA A 29 -17.43 -10.06 1.47
CA ALA A 29 -18.03 -10.58 0.25
C ALA A 29 -17.04 -11.37 -0.63
N GLN A 30 -15.84 -11.66 -0.12
CA GLN A 30 -14.83 -12.36 -0.93
C GLN A 30 -15.24 -13.79 -1.24
N GLU A 31 -15.12 -14.15 -2.50
CA GLU A 31 -15.30 -15.51 -3.01
C GLU A 31 -13.94 -16.23 -3.00
N THR A 32 -13.68 -16.97 -1.94
CA THR A 32 -12.40 -17.65 -1.71
C THR A 32 -12.61 -19.01 -1.09
N THR A 33 -11.68 -19.93 -1.33
CA THR A 33 -11.60 -21.23 -0.65
C THR A 33 -10.78 -21.19 0.63
N TYR A 34 -10.17 -20.05 0.92
CA TYR A 34 -9.36 -19.86 2.12
C TYR A 34 -10.23 -19.41 3.29
N GLU A 35 -10.05 -20.05 4.44
CA GLU A 35 -10.65 -19.59 5.70
C GLU A 35 -9.89 -18.35 6.19
N TYR A 36 -10.63 -17.29 6.48
CA TYR A 36 -10.01 -16.04 6.92
C TYR A 36 -10.71 -15.39 8.11
N GLU A 37 -9.95 -14.66 8.88
CA GLU A 37 -10.39 -13.83 9.98
C GLU A 37 -10.04 -12.36 9.71
N VAL A 38 -10.84 -11.45 10.28
CA VAL A 38 -10.61 -10.01 10.15
C VAL A 38 -10.37 -9.42 11.53
N ILE A 39 -9.25 -8.74 11.69
CA ILE A 39 -8.84 -8.05 12.91
C ILE A 39 -8.81 -6.56 12.65
N CYS A 40 -9.62 -5.81 13.36
CA CYS A 40 -9.57 -4.36 13.39
C CYS A 40 -8.87 -3.90 14.66
N VAL A 41 -7.87 -3.02 14.49
CA VAL A 41 -7.18 -2.37 15.63
C VAL A 41 -7.51 -0.89 15.60
N ASP A 42 -8.42 -0.50 16.50
CA ASP A 42 -8.86 0.89 16.60
C ASP A 42 -8.00 1.67 17.58
N SER A 43 -7.49 2.81 17.14
CA SER A 43 -6.59 3.69 17.91
C SER A 43 -7.33 4.88 18.52
N GLY A 44 -8.53 4.65 19.06
CA GLY A 44 -9.34 5.64 19.78
C GLY A 44 -10.16 6.52 18.84
N SER A 45 -10.95 5.91 17.95
CA SER A 45 -11.92 6.64 17.12
C SER A 45 -12.98 7.34 17.98
N SER A 46 -13.39 8.52 17.52
CA SER A 46 -14.45 9.34 18.13
C SER A 46 -15.70 9.45 17.25
N ASP A 47 -15.67 8.87 16.07
CA ASP A 47 -16.80 8.74 15.14
C ASP A 47 -17.45 7.34 15.27
N ASN A 48 -18.31 6.97 14.33
CA ASN A 48 -19.02 5.68 14.35
C ASN A 48 -18.17 4.49 13.86
N THR A 49 -16.83 4.59 13.86
CA THR A 49 -15.94 3.51 13.36
C THR A 49 -16.12 2.22 14.17
N VAL A 50 -16.07 2.32 15.51
CA VAL A 50 -16.21 1.16 16.41
C VAL A 50 -17.57 0.49 16.24
N GLU A 51 -18.64 1.27 16.18
CA GLU A 51 -20.01 0.76 15.95
C GLU A 51 -20.14 0.09 14.58
N THR A 52 -19.44 0.62 13.59
CA THR A 52 -19.39 0.01 12.24
C THR A 52 -18.69 -1.34 12.27
N ILE A 53 -17.54 -1.45 12.95
CA ILE A 53 -16.81 -2.73 13.10
C ILE A 53 -17.69 -3.79 13.75
N LYS A 54 -18.43 -3.44 14.80
CA LYS A 54 -19.30 -4.36 15.56
C LYS A 54 -20.47 -4.94 14.75
N LYS A 55 -20.79 -4.38 13.59
CA LYS A 55 -21.81 -4.93 12.66
C LYS A 55 -21.30 -6.13 11.85
N PHE A 56 -20.01 -6.39 11.86
CA PHE A 56 -19.36 -7.44 11.09
C PHE A 56 -18.66 -8.45 12.02
N PRO A 57 -18.37 -9.66 11.56
CA PRO A 57 -17.67 -10.67 12.37
C PRO A 57 -16.17 -10.36 12.48
N CYS A 58 -15.82 -9.12 12.83
CA CYS A 58 -14.46 -8.68 13.09
C CYS A 58 -14.08 -8.95 14.54
N LYS A 59 -12.81 -9.29 14.76
CA LYS A 59 -12.20 -9.20 16.09
C LYS A 59 -11.71 -7.77 16.28
N LEU A 60 -12.33 -7.04 17.21
CA LEU A 60 -11.96 -5.66 17.52
C LEU A 60 -10.99 -5.61 18.70
N TYR A 61 -9.91 -4.89 18.52
CA TYR A 61 -8.96 -4.51 19.57
C TYR A 61 -8.83 -2.99 19.59
N GLU A 62 -8.96 -2.42 20.78
CA GLU A 62 -8.85 -0.97 20.97
C GLU A 62 -7.53 -0.65 21.68
N ILE A 63 -6.79 0.32 21.17
CA ILE A 63 -5.57 0.83 21.77
C ILE A 63 -5.68 2.35 22.00
N PRO A 64 -5.00 2.91 23.02
CA PRO A 64 -4.92 4.35 23.17
C PRO A 64 -4.27 5.01 21.95
N ALA A 65 -4.73 6.21 21.58
CA ALA A 65 -4.16 6.95 20.45
C ALA A 65 -2.64 7.24 20.63
N SER A 66 -2.18 7.34 21.86
CA SER A 66 -0.75 7.51 22.20
C SER A 66 0.11 6.27 21.92
N GLU A 67 -0.50 5.11 21.77
CA GLU A 67 0.20 3.86 21.45
C GLU A 67 0.21 3.56 19.95
N PHE A 68 -0.46 4.39 19.14
CA PHE A 68 -0.45 4.22 17.71
C PHE A 68 0.95 4.39 17.12
N GLY A 69 1.28 3.50 16.22
CA GLY A 69 2.42 3.57 15.31
C GLY A 69 2.13 2.69 14.11
N HIS A 70 2.50 3.10 12.91
CA HIS A 70 2.15 2.35 11.70
C HIS A 70 2.61 0.89 11.77
N GLY A 71 3.87 0.64 12.04
CA GLY A 71 4.40 -0.71 12.21
C GLY A 71 3.92 -1.38 13.50
N LYS A 72 3.97 -0.66 14.62
CA LYS A 72 3.57 -1.17 15.95
C LYS A 72 2.12 -1.67 15.97
N THR A 73 1.20 -0.89 15.41
CA THR A 73 -0.23 -1.26 15.37
C THR A 73 -0.48 -2.48 14.47
N ARG A 74 0.23 -2.59 13.33
CA ARG A 74 0.15 -3.75 12.45
C ARG A 74 0.75 -5.00 13.09
N ASN A 75 1.91 -4.88 13.76
CA ASN A 75 2.51 -5.97 14.53
C ASN A 75 1.54 -6.49 15.60
N TYR A 76 0.91 -5.56 16.34
CA TYR A 76 -0.09 -5.93 17.35
C TYR A 76 -1.28 -6.66 16.73
N GLY A 77 -1.86 -6.13 15.65
CA GLY A 77 -2.97 -6.79 14.95
C GLY A 77 -2.59 -8.17 14.43
N ALA A 78 -1.41 -8.31 13.80
CA ALA A 78 -0.89 -9.57 13.29
C ALA A 78 -0.72 -10.63 14.40
N SER A 79 -0.30 -10.21 15.61
CA SER A 79 -0.13 -11.09 16.77
C SER A 79 -1.44 -11.62 17.36
N LYS A 80 -2.59 -11.04 16.97
CA LYS A 80 -3.91 -11.46 17.42
C LYS A 80 -4.57 -12.50 16.52
N GLY A 81 -3.99 -12.74 15.35
CA GLY A 81 -4.49 -13.72 14.39
C GLY A 81 -3.60 -14.95 14.29
N THR A 82 -4.10 -15.97 13.59
CA THR A 82 -3.48 -17.28 13.49
C THR A 82 -3.22 -17.76 12.06
N GLY A 83 -3.70 -17.03 11.04
CA GLY A 83 -3.57 -17.41 9.64
C GLY A 83 -2.12 -17.45 9.19
N ASP A 84 -1.78 -18.39 8.32
CA ASP A 84 -0.43 -18.57 7.75
C ASP A 84 0.01 -17.37 6.89
N TYR A 85 -0.96 -16.63 6.37
CA TYR A 85 -0.76 -15.38 5.65
C TYR A 85 -1.40 -14.23 6.42
N ILE A 86 -0.68 -13.09 6.47
CA ILE A 86 -1.16 -11.84 7.05
C ILE A 86 -1.40 -10.87 5.90
N VAL A 87 -2.63 -10.41 5.77
CA VAL A 87 -3.00 -9.38 4.79
C VAL A 87 -3.22 -8.07 5.51
N PHE A 88 -2.50 -7.03 5.10
CA PHE A 88 -2.73 -5.67 5.59
C PHE A 88 -3.49 -4.87 4.53
N ILE A 89 -4.54 -4.19 4.96
CA ILE A 89 -5.21 -3.14 4.20
C ILE A 89 -5.45 -1.94 5.13
N THR A 90 -5.51 -0.75 4.54
CA THR A 90 -5.94 0.45 5.27
C THR A 90 -7.47 0.55 5.27
N GLN A 91 -8.01 1.32 6.21
CA GLN A 91 -9.45 1.50 6.41
C GLN A 91 -10.21 2.06 5.19
N ASP A 92 -9.49 2.61 4.23
CA ASP A 92 -9.99 3.22 3.00
C ASP A 92 -9.54 2.47 1.71
N ALA A 93 -8.87 1.34 1.88
CA ALA A 93 -8.52 0.44 0.79
C ALA A 93 -9.61 -0.63 0.59
N MET A 94 -10.45 -0.46 -0.42
CA MET A 94 -11.59 -1.33 -0.69
C MET A 94 -11.26 -2.39 -1.75
N PRO A 95 -11.37 -3.69 -1.46
CA PRO A 95 -11.23 -4.73 -2.47
C PRO A 95 -12.06 -4.46 -3.72
N ALA A 96 -11.41 -4.40 -4.88
CA ALA A 96 -12.04 -4.06 -6.16
C ALA A 96 -12.54 -5.28 -6.93
N SER A 97 -12.20 -6.50 -6.47
CA SER A 97 -12.64 -7.78 -7.04
C SER A 97 -13.18 -8.69 -5.95
N LEU A 98 -14.17 -9.52 -6.28
CA LEU A 98 -14.64 -10.60 -5.39
C LEU A 98 -13.60 -11.71 -5.24
N LYS A 99 -12.63 -11.78 -6.13
CA LYS A 99 -11.50 -12.75 -6.09
C LYS A 99 -10.20 -12.13 -5.57
N TRP A 100 -10.25 -10.94 -4.97
CA TRP A 100 -9.08 -10.24 -4.45
C TRP A 100 -8.27 -11.13 -3.51
N LEU A 101 -8.90 -11.72 -2.50
CA LEU A 101 -8.23 -12.56 -1.51
C LEU A 101 -7.73 -13.87 -2.13
N GLN A 102 -8.57 -14.55 -2.92
CA GLN A 102 -8.20 -15.79 -3.60
C GLN A 102 -6.95 -15.59 -4.47
N ASN A 103 -6.98 -14.59 -5.35
CA ASN A 103 -5.89 -14.31 -6.27
C ASN A 103 -4.59 -13.94 -5.54
N PHE A 104 -4.71 -13.20 -4.43
CA PHE A 104 -3.55 -12.79 -3.67
C PHE A 104 -2.86 -14.00 -3.02
N ILE A 105 -3.62 -14.86 -2.36
CA ILE A 105 -3.05 -16.03 -1.67
C ILE A 105 -2.53 -17.06 -2.68
N ASP A 106 -3.24 -17.30 -3.79
CA ASP A 106 -2.76 -18.17 -4.86
C ASP A 106 -1.41 -17.68 -5.43
N ALA A 107 -1.29 -16.37 -5.65
CA ALA A 107 -0.05 -15.78 -6.12
C ALA A 107 1.09 -15.90 -5.09
N MET A 108 0.79 -15.71 -3.79
CA MET A 108 1.77 -15.91 -2.71
C MET A 108 2.24 -17.37 -2.61
N LYS A 109 1.34 -18.33 -2.84
CA LYS A 109 1.65 -19.77 -2.79
C LYS A 109 2.40 -20.26 -4.04
N SER A 110 2.50 -19.48 -5.09
CA SER A 110 3.16 -19.88 -6.35
C SER A 110 4.66 -20.14 -6.18
N ASP A 111 5.30 -19.56 -5.16
CA ASP A 111 6.71 -19.77 -4.85
C ASP A 111 6.93 -19.63 -3.33
N PRO A 112 7.46 -20.67 -2.67
CA PRO A 112 7.67 -20.68 -1.21
C PRO A 112 8.75 -19.70 -0.71
N GLU A 113 9.55 -19.11 -1.60
CA GLU A 113 10.55 -18.09 -1.25
C GLU A 113 9.97 -16.67 -1.23
N ILE A 114 8.71 -16.48 -1.65
CA ILE A 114 8.03 -15.18 -1.55
C ILE A 114 7.77 -14.89 -0.07
N ALA A 115 8.45 -13.87 0.46
CA ALA A 115 8.22 -13.39 1.83
C ALA A 115 6.92 -12.58 1.95
N GLY A 116 6.64 -11.75 0.96
CA GLY A 116 5.47 -10.91 0.90
C GLY A 116 5.22 -10.33 -0.49
N GLY A 117 4.02 -9.81 -0.67
CA GLY A 117 3.59 -9.19 -1.90
C GLY A 117 2.68 -7.99 -1.66
N PHE A 118 2.47 -7.20 -2.71
CA PHE A 118 1.54 -6.09 -2.71
C PHE A 118 0.69 -6.12 -3.98
N GLY A 119 -0.55 -5.62 -3.86
CA GLY A 119 -1.49 -5.55 -4.97
C GLY A 119 -1.58 -4.15 -5.57
N ILE A 120 -2.19 -4.06 -6.75
CA ILE A 120 -2.42 -2.79 -7.44
C ILE A 120 -3.47 -1.93 -6.70
N HIS A 121 -3.30 -0.60 -6.75
CA HIS A 121 -4.30 0.35 -6.31
C HIS A 121 -4.97 1.00 -7.52
N TYR A 122 -6.30 0.94 -7.55
CA TYR A 122 -7.11 1.72 -8.48
C TYR A 122 -7.59 3.00 -7.82
N PRO A 123 -7.62 4.13 -8.54
CA PRO A 123 -8.21 5.33 -8.01
C PRO A 123 -9.73 5.15 -7.83
N TYR A 124 -10.30 5.73 -6.77
CA TYR A 124 -11.74 5.87 -6.66
C TYR A 124 -12.29 6.68 -7.84
N PRO A 125 -13.54 6.45 -8.28
CA PRO A 125 -14.12 7.17 -9.42
C PRO A 125 -14.07 8.69 -9.32
N ASN A 126 -14.23 9.23 -8.10
CA ASN A 126 -14.19 10.66 -7.79
C ASN A 126 -12.78 11.21 -7.53
N CYS A 127 -11.74 10.40 -7.72
CA CYS A 127 -10.34 10.84 -7.58
C CYS A 127 -10.00 11.90 -8.64
N ASN A 128 -9.16 12.86 -8.26
CA ASN A 128 -8.69 13.88 -9.19
C ASN A 128 -7.82 13.28 -10.31
N VAL A 129 -7.70 14.02 -11.41
CA VAL A 129 -7.06 13.50 -12.63
C VAL A 129 -5.55 13.32 -12.51
N ILE A 130 -4.91 14.10 -11.66
CA ILE A 130 -3.45 14.01 -11.44
C ILE A 130 -3.14 12.73 -10.67
N ASP A 131 -3.86 12.45 -9.59
CA ASP A 131 -3.68 11.22 -8.82
C ASP A 131 -4.03 9.97 -9.65
N LYS A 132 -5.08 10.04 -10.48
CA LYS A 132 -5.39 8.94 -11.41
C LYS A 132 -4.21 8.61 -12.31
N ARG A 133 -3.58 9.65 -12.87
CA ARG A 133 -2.38 9.49 -13.71
C ARG A 133 -1.22 8.91 -12.92
N ASP A 134 -0.94 9.47 -11.74
CA ASP A 134 0.22 9.09 -10.94
C ASP A 134 0.10 7.64 -10.46
N LEU A 135 -1.07 7.21 -10.00
CA LEU A 135 -1.33 5.82 -9.66
C LEU A 135 -1.15 4.90 -10.88
N TYR A 136 -1.70 5.27 -12.03
CA TYR A 136 -1.55 4.49 -13.25
C TYR A 136 -0.09 4.28 -13.64
N TYR A 137 0.70 5.36 -13.72
CA TYR A 137 2.12 5.26 -14.10
C TYR A 137 2.96 4.58 -13.02
N HIS A 138 2.62 4.80 -11.75
CA HIS A 138 3.31 4.15 -10.65
C HIS A 138 3.21 2.62 -10.76
N PHE A 139 1.99 2.09 -10.83
CA PHE A 139 1.78 0.65 -10.88
C PHE A 139 2.18 0.01 -12.21
N LYS A 140 2.13 0.75 -13.31
CA LYS A 140 2.62 0.26 -14.61
C LYS A 140 4.10 -0.12 -14.59
N ASN A 141 4.90 0.47 -13.71
CA ASN A 141 6.31 0.12 -13.55
C ASN A 141 6.53 -1.32 -13.03
N PHE A 142 5.52 -1.94 -12.41
CA PHE A 142 5.60 -3.30 -11.88
C PHE A 142 5.13 -4.37 -12.86
N GLY A 143 4.53 -3.99 -13.98
CA GLY A 143 4.01 -4.89 -15.02
C GLY A 143 2.50 -5.11 -14.95
N ASP A 144 1.99 -5.90 -15.88
CA ASP A 144 0.55 -6.19 -16.02
C ASP A 144 0.19 -7.59 -15.48
N ASP A 145 1.20 -8.40 -15.13
CA ASP A 145 1.08 -9.76 -14.59
C ASP A 145 1.75 -9.88 -13.22
N ASN A 146 1.52 -11.01 -12.55
CA ASN A 146 2.24 -11.36 -11.32
C ASN A 146 3.75 -11.29 -11.57
N THR A 147 4.42 -10.39 -10.87
CA THR A 147 5.83 -10.14 -11.06
C THR A 147 6.59 -10.42 -9.77
N ILE A 148 7.62 -11.25 -9.85
CA ILE A 148 8.49 -11.59 -8.73
C ILE A 148 9.77 -10.78 -8.82
N PHE A 149 10.10 -10.08 -7.73
CA PHE A 149 11.32 -9.30 -7.57
C PHE A 149 12.27 -10.00 -6.60
N GLN A 150 13.54 -10.07 -6.97
CA GLN A 150 14.61 -10.65 -6.15
C GLN A 150 15.94 -10.02 -6.55
N ILE A 151 16.89 -9.93 -5.62
CA ILE A 151 18.28 -9.61 -5.95
C ILE A 151 18.97 -10.90 -6.41
N THR A 152 19.41 -10.91 -7.67
CA THR A 152 20.21 -11.99 -8.26
C THR A 152 21.63 -11.49 -8.52
N ASP A 153 22.55 -12.37 -8.88
CA ASP A 153 23.92 -11.96 -9.23
C ASP A 153 23.95 -11.05 -10.45
N GLU A 154 23.03 -11.24 -11.40
CA GLU A 154 22.91 -10.43 -12.63
C GLU A 154 22.48 -8.99 -12.36
N ASN A 155 21.55 -8.78 -11.40
CA ASN A 155 20.99 -7.46 -11.10
C ASN A 155 21.59 -6.78 -9.85
N ARG A 156 22.44 -7.49 -9.10
CA ARG A 156 23.06 -6.99 -7.86
C ARG A 156 23.84 -5.70 -8.03
N LYS A 157 24.57 -5.58 -9.15
CA LYS A 157 25.29 -4.34 -9.47
C LYS A 157 24.32 -3.19 -9.68
N ARG A 158 23.29 -3.41 -10.48
CA ARG A 158 22.22 -2.44 -10.74
C ARG A 158 21.51 -2.00 -9.46
N TYR A 159 21.18 -2.95 -8.59
CA TYR A 159 20.59 -2.66 -7.27
C TYR A 159 21.47 -1.72 -6.43
N LYS A 160 22.78 -1.92 -6.44
CA LYS A 160 23.73 -1.08 -5.69
C LYS A 160 23.90 0.32 -6.27
N GLU A 161 23.94 0.44 -7.59
CA GLU A 161 24.33 1.67 -8.30
C GLU A 161 23.14 2.54 -8.70
N GLU A 162 21.98 1.96 -9.03
CA GLU A 162 20.81 2.68 -9.52
C GLU A 162 19.77 2.90 -8.42
N GLU A 163 19.61 4.14 -7.95
CA GLU A 163 18.61 4.49 -6.92
C GLU A 163 17.17 4.11 -7.31
N GLY A 164 16.77 4.39 -8.55
CA GLY A 164 15.44 4.07 -9.05
C GLY A 164 15.14 2.57 -9.07
N TYR A 165 16.14 1.76 -9.44
CA TYR A 165 16.01 0.30 -9.43
C TYR A 165 15.95 -0.24 -8.01
N ARG A 166 16.77 0.28 -7.10
CA ARG A 166 16.71 -0.06 -5.68
C ARG A 166 15.36 0.28 -5.08
N HIS A 167 14.80 1.45 -5.41
CA HIS A 167 13.48 1.84 -4.98
C HIS A 167 12.39 0.90 -5.53
N LEU A 168 12.45 0.53 -6.80
CA LEU A 168 11.53 -0.43 -7.42
C LEU A 168 11.53 -1.77 -6.67
N LEU A 169 12.72 -2.30 -6.36
CA LEU A 169 12.85 -3.56 -5.62
C LEU A 169 12.40 -3.45 -4.16
N SER A 170 12.55 -2.28 -3.54
CA SER A 170 12.20 -2.06 -2.14
C SER A 170 10.76 -1.54 -1.94
N PHE A 171 10.08 -1.13 -3.00
CA PHE A 171 8.71 -0.64 -2.88
C PHE A 171 7.78 -1.72 -2.32
N PHE A 172 6.96 -1.32 -1.37
CA PHE A 172 5.92 -2.14 -0.76
C PHE A 172 4.81 -1.22 -0.26
N SER A 173 3.58 -1.72 -0.11
CA SER A 173 2.47 -0.87 0.33
C SER A 173 1.44 -1.64 1.14
N ASP A 174 1.37 -1.34 2.41
CA ASP A 174 0.40 -1.90 3.35
C ASP A 174 -1.02 -1.36 3.20
N ASN A 175 -1.23 -0.52 2.20
CA ASN A 175 -2.60 -0.24 1.76
C ASN A 175 -3.23 -1.50 1.12
N ASN A 176 -2.40 -2.44 0.64
CA ASN A 176 -2.82 -3.71 0.05
C ASN A 176 -1.63 -4.66 -0.02
N SER A 177 -1.31 -5.33 1.05
CA SER A 177 -0.19 -6.26 1.12
C SER A 177 -0.56 -7.61 1.71
N CYS A 178 0.26 -8.62 1.42
CA CYS A 178 0.17 -9.96 1.97
C CYS A 178 1.57 -10.44 2.35
N ILE A 179 1.74 -10.98 3.54
CA ILE A 179 3.03 -11.42 4.07
C ILE A 179 2.88 -12.82 4.66
N ARG A 180 3.87 -13.67 4.48
CA ARG A 180 3.93 -14.95 5.16
C ARG A 180 4.17 -14.75 6.66
N ARG A 181 3.36 -15.43 7.49
CA ARG A 181 3.43 -15.30 8.93
C ARG A 181 4.77 -15.70 9.51
N ASP A 182 5.34 -16.83 9.08
CA ASP A 182 6.64 -17.32 9.56
C ASP A 182 7.79 -16.34 9.31
N VAL A 183 7.73 -15.61 8.18
CA VAL A 183 8.69 -14.54 7.86
C VAL A 183 8.42 -13.30 8.70
N PHE A 184 7.15 -12.91 8.86
CA PHE A 184 6.79 -11.72 9.63
C PHE A 184 7.09 -11.85 11.12
N GLU A 185 6.87 -13.02 11.70
CA GLU A 185 7.20 -13.30 13.10
C GLU A 185 8.71 -13.24 13.36
N LYS A 186 9.52 -13.66 12.38
CA LYS A 186 10.97 -13.55 12.44
C LYS A 186 11.48 -12.14 12.22
N TYR A 187 10.81 -11.40 11.36
CA TYR A 187 11.17 -10.04 10.95
C TYR A 187 9.93 -9.12 10.99
N PRO A 188 9.46 -8.73 12.18
CA PRO A 188 8.31 -7.83 12.31
C PRO A 188 8.67 -6.43 11.83
N TYR A 189 7.67 -5.59 11.59
CA TYR A 189 7.88 -4.19 11.27
C TYR A 189 8.64 -3.47 12.37
N GLN A 190 9.56 -2.61 11.96
CA GLN A 190 10.25 -1.71 12.87
C GLN A 190 9.31 -0.58 13.32
N ASP A 191 9.51 -0.13 14.57
CA ASP A 191 8.79 1.03 15.10
C ASP A 191 9.42 2.33 14.58
N VAL A 192 8.97 2.74 13.41
CA VAL A 192 9.41 3.97 12.72
C VAL A 192 8.21 4.84 12.39
N SER A 193 8.46 6.13 12.22
CA SER A 193 7.40 7.09 11.96
C SER A 193 6.83 7.02 10.53
N PHE A 194 7.55 6.40 9.58
CA PHE A 194 7.17 6.36 8.17
C PHE A 194 7.85 5.21 7.40
N ALA A 195 7.14 4.64 6.43
CA ALA A 195 7.60 3.64 5.45
C ALA A 195 8.15 2.34 6.09
N GLU A 196 7.56 1.89 7.19
CA GLU A 196 7.87 0.61 7.84
C GLU A 196 7.77 -0.56 6.88
N ASP A 197 6.79 -0.52 5.98
CA ASP A 197 6.54 -1.52 4.94
C ASP A 197 7.67 -1.57 3.89
N GLN A 198 8.15 -0.43 3.44
CA GLN A 198 9.27 -0.35 2.49
C GLN A 198 10.60 -0.72 3.14
N ILE A 199 10.82 -0.37 4.42
CA ILE A 199 11.98 -0.82 5.20
C ILE A 199 11.99 -2.34 5.29
N TRP A 200 10.86 -2.93 5.63
CA TRP A 200 10.70 -4.37 5.71
C TRP A 200 10.97 -5.04 4.37
N ALA A 201 10.35 -4.57 3.29
CA ALA A 201 10.54 -5.13 1.97
C ALA A 201 11.99 -5.05 1.49
N LYS A 202 12.68 -3.93 1.75
CA LYS A 202 14.10 -3.78 1.49
C LYS A 202 14.92 -4.82 2.26
N GLN A 203 14.65 -5.00 3.55
CA GLN A 203 15.31 -6.00 4.37
C GLN A 203 15.09 -7.42 3.81
N MET A 204 13.87 -7.77 3.41
CA MET A 204 13.57 -9.10 2.85
C MET A 204 14.32 -9.35 1.54
N ILE A 205 14.32 -8.39 0.63
CA ILE A 205 15.06 -8.48 -0.63
C ILE A 205 16.58 -8.65 -0.37
N GLU A 206 17.14 -7.90 0.57
CA GLU A 206 18.57 -7.97 0.93
C GLU A 206 18.94 -9.29 1.64
N LEU A 207 18.00 -9.92 2.34
CA LEU A 207 18.15 -11.26 2.92
C LEU A 207 17.96 -12.39 1.89
N GLY A 208 17.63 -12.06 0.63
CA GLY A 208 17.49 -13.03 -0.46
C GLY A 208 16.08 -13.58 -0.66
N TYR A 209 15.10 -13.12 0.11
CA TYR A 209 13.70 -13.44 -0.14
C TYR A 209 13.18 -12.84 -1.43
N LYS A 210 12.13 -13.42 -1.99
CA LYS A 210 11.38 -12.88 -3.11
C LYS A 210 10.23 -11.99 -2.65
N LYS A 211 9.92 -11.00 -3.44
CA LYS A 211 8.77 -10.09 -3.28
C LYS A 211 7.87 -10.20 -4.50
N LEU A 212 6.56 -10.26 -4.27
CA LEU A 212 5.55 -10.37 -5.31
C LEU A 212 4.86 -9.02 -5.56
N TYR A 213 4.59 -8.71 -6.82
CA TYR A 213 3.54 -7.77 -7.23
C TYR A 213 2.39 -8.57 -7.84
N CYS A 214 1.16 -8.36 -7.34
CA CYS A 214 -0.04 -9.05 -7.78
C CYS A 214 -1.11 -8.07 -8.28
N PRO A 215 -1.18 -7.76 -9.59
CA PRO A 215 -2.21 -6.89 -10.15
C PRO A 215 -3.61 -7.50 -10.12
N PHE A 216 -3.72 -8.82 -9.93
CA PHE A 216 -5.00 -9.54 -9.83
C PHE A 216 -5.65 -9.49 -8.45
N ALA A 217 -4.99 -8.82 -7.49
CA ALA A 217 -5.54 -8.50 -6.17
C ALA A 217 -5.70 -6.97 -6.02
N PRO A 218 -6.62 -6.33 -6.78
CA PRO A 218 -6.77 -4.88 -6.77
C PRO A 218 -7.57 -4.38 -5.57
N VAL A 219 -7.22 -3.18 -5.09
CA VAL A 219 -8.07 -2.38 -4.19
C VAL A 219 -8.32 -1.00 -4.80
N TYR A 220 -9.47 -0.39 -4.48
CA TYR A 220 -9.65 1.04 -4.66
C TYR A 220 -9.00 1.75 -3.48
N HIS A 221 -8.04 2.62 -3.76
CA HIS A 221 -7.39 3.47 -2.77
C HIS A 221 -6.85 4.73 -3.45
N SER A 222 -7.35 5.87 -3.08
CA SER A 222 -6.89 7.18 -3.53
C SER A 222 -7.41 8.27 -2.61
N HIS A 223 -6.81 9.44 -2.68
CA HIS A 223 -7.16 10.57 -1.86
C HIS A 223 -7.41 11.82 -2.72
N ASN A 224 -8.29 12.70 -2.24
CA ASN A 224 -8.52 14.02 -2.81
C ASN A 224 -8.06 15.08 -1.80
N TYR A 225 -6.74 15.20 -1.64
CA TYR A 225 -6.19 16.18 -0.71
C TYR A 225 -6.25 17.60 -1.28
N LYS A 226 -6.31 18.58 -0.39
CA LYS A 226 -6.01 19.97 -0.74
C LYS A 226 -4.51 20.09 -1.06
N LEU A 227 -4.14 21.06 -1.91
CA LEU A 227 -2.75 21.27 -2.33
C LEU A 227 -1.77 21.38 -1.14
N SER A 228 -2.16 22.08 -0.07
CA SER A 228 -1.34 22.17 1.15
C SER A 228 -1.10 20.83 1.82
N THR A 229 -2.10 19.95 1.84
CA THR A 229 -1.98 18.59 2.39
C THR A 229 -1.09 17.72 1.50
N TYR A 230 -1.21 17.84 0.16
CA TYR A 230 -0.29 17.19 -0.77
C TYR A 230 1.14 17.57 -0.51
N PHE A 231 1.43 18.87 -0.43
CA PHE A 231 2.78 19.37 -0.16
C PHE A 231 3.38 18.75 1.10
N MET A 232 2.62 18.74 2.21
CA MET A 232 3.10 18.16 3.47
C MET A 232 3.34 16.65 3.36
N ARG A 233 2.44 15.91 2.70
CA ARG A 233 2.61 14.45 2.53
C ARG A 233 3.79 14.09 1.64
N TYR A 234 3.97 14.79 0.51
CA TYR A 234 5.15 14.61 -0.33
C TYR A 234 6.44 14.98 0.41
N TYR A 235 6.41 16.06 1.20
CA TYR A 235 7.55 16.43 2.04
C TYR A 235 7.93 15.31 3.02
N ASP A 236 6.95 14.74 3.73
CA ASP A 236 7.18 13.65 4.69
C ASP A 236 7.65 12.38 3.98
N GLU A 237 7.05 12.04 2.84
CA GLU A 237 7.43 10.90 2.01
C GLU A 237 8.88 11.01 1.53
N TYR A 238 9.24 12.12 0.88
CA TYR A 238 10.60 12.30 0.37
C TYR A 238 11.63 12.45 1.48
N LYS A 239 11.26 13.04 2.61
CA LYS A 239 12.09 13.06 3.80
C LYS A 239 12.35 11.64 4.31
N GLY A 240 11.31 10.80 4.37
CA GLY A 240 11.43 9.39 4.72
C GLY A 240 12.34 8.64 3.74
N LEU A 241 12.11 8.75 2.44
CA LEU A 241 12.92 8.11 1.40
C LEU A 241 14.39 8.56 1.42
N TYR A 242 14.63 9.83 1.74
CA TYR A 242 16.00 10.34 1.91
C TYR A 242 16.71 9.64 3.08
N TYR A 243 16.08 9.56 4.23
CA TYR A 243 16.69 8.88 5.40
C TYR A 243 16.86 7.38 5.21
N LEU A 244 15.92 6.73 4.52
CA LEU A 244 15.92 5.28 4.36
C LEU A 244 16.81 4.77 3.23
N GLN A 245 16.87 5.49 2.13
CA GLN A 245 17.49 5.02 0.88
C GLN A 245 18.47 6.02 0.28
N ASN A 246 18.70 7.16 0.94
CA ASN A 246 19.44 8.30 0.39
C ASN A 246 18.86 8.76 -0.96
N TYR A 247 17.53 8.60 -1.13
CA TYR A 247 16.85 8.97 -2.35
C TYR A 247 16.69 10.49 -2.45
N GLN A 248 17.14 11.08 -3.56
CA GLN A 248 17.04 12.50 -3.83
C GLN A 248 16.41 12.73 -5.19
N ILE A 249 15.24 13.38 -5.24
CA ILE A 249 14.59 13.76 -6.51
C ILE A 249 15.53 14.60 -7.38
N ALA A 250 16.23 15.55 -6.77
CA ALA A 250 17.20 16.41 -7.44
C ALA A 250 18.49 16.44 -6.64
N LYS A 251 19.57 15.88 -7.19
CA LYS A 251 20.91 15.92 -6.59
C LYS A 251 21.48 17.34 -6.49
N THR A 252 20.96 18.25 -7.31
CA THR A 252 21.30 19.68 -7.27
C THR A 252 20.04 20.49 -7.54
N TRP A 253 19.83 21.54 -6.78
CA TRP A 253 18.70 22.43 -6.97
C TRP A 253 18.72 23.22 -8.30
N ILE A 254 19.86 23.26 -8.99
CA ILE A 254 19.96 23.77 -10.37
C ILE A 254 19.08 22.95 -11.34
N LYS A 255 18.89 21.65 -11.10
CA LYS A 255 18.04 20.79 -11.93
C LYS A 255 16.53 20.93 -11.63
N LEU A 256 16.17 21.54 -10.50
CA LEU A 256 14.79 21.66 -10.08
C LEU A 256 13.91 22.42 -11.09
N PRO A 257 14.30 23.58 -11.66
CA PRO A 257 13.49 24.26 -12.66
C PRO A 257 13.22 23.41 -13.91
N LEU A 258 14.24 22.68 -14.38
CA LEU A 258 14.08 21.78 -15.53
C LEU A 258 13.12 20.62 -15.23
N MET A 259 13.16 20.09 -14.02
CA MET A 259 12.23 19.05 -13.57
C MET A 259 10.80 19.58 -13.48
N ILE A 260 10.60 20.78 -12.92
CA ILE A 260 9.28 21.43 -12.87
C ILE A 260 8.72 21.58 -14.29
N VAL A 261 9.50 22.15 -15.21
CA VAL A 261 9.07 22.30 -16.61
C VAL A 261 8.74 20.96 -17.25
N LYS A 262 9.57 19.94 -17.05
CA LYS A 262 9.35 18.59 -17.60
C LYS A 262 8.05 17.98 -17.05
N HIS A 263 7.80 18.09 -15.75
CA HIS A 263 6.57 17.58 -15.12
C HIS A 263 5.34 18.35 -15.61
N THR A 264 5.37 19.67 -15.63
CA THR A 264 4.27 20.51 -16.14
C THR A 264 3.93 20.17 -17.61
N LEU A 265 4.94 19.96 -18.45
CA LEU A 265 4.71 19.55 -19.85
C LEU A 265 4.11 18.14 -19.95
N SER A 266 4.51 17.23 -19.07
CA SER A 266 3.91 15.89 -18.98
C SER A 266 2.45 15.97 -18.57
N ASP A 267 2.13 16.80 -17.58
CA ASP A 267 0.79 17.04 -17.09
C ASP A 267 -0.08 17.65 -18.18
N ALA A 268 0.42 18.67 -18.87
CA ALA A 268 -0.28 19.31 -19.98
C ALA A 268 -0.61 18.32 -21.10
N ARG A 269 0.33 17.42 -21.44
CA ARG A 269 0.07 16.38 -22.45
C ARG A 269 -1.03 15.43 -22.01
N TYR A 270 -0.99 14.96 -20.79
CA TYR A 270 -2.01 14.06 -20.24
C TYR A 270 -3.37 14.72 -20.20
N ILE A 271 -3.49 15.93 -19.61
CA ILE A 271 -4.73 16.67 -19.44
C ILE A 271 -5.34 17.05 -20.81
N ARG A 272 -4.51 17.32 -21.82
CA ARG A 272 -4.97 17.65 -23.18
C ARG A 272 -5.92 16.58 -23.75
N HIS A 273 -5.65 15.31 -23.49
CA HIS A 273 -6.40 14.17 -24.03
C HIS A 273 -7.63 13.81 -23.21
N LEU A 274 -7.85 14.46 -22.05
CA LEU A 274 -9.02 14.20 -21.23
C LEU A 274 -10.25 14.96 -21.75
N GLU A 275 -11.41 14.30 -21.66
CA GLU A 275 -12.71 14.93 -21.94
C GLU A 275 -13.15 15.79 -20.76
N MET A 276 -12.76 17.05 -20.76
CA MET A 276 -13.12 18.04 -19.76
C MET A 276 -13.11 19.45 -20.35
N SER A 277 -13.76 20.38 -19.67
CA SER A 277 -13.82 21.77 -20.09
C SER A 277 -12.44 22.45 -20.07
N LYS A 278 -12.26 23.51 -20.86
CA LYS A 278 -11.04 24.31 -20.87
C LYS A 278 -10.71 24.87 -19.48
N LYS A 279 -11.73 25.27 -18.72
CA LYS A 279 -11.56 25.80 -17.36
C LYS A 279 -11.00 24.75 -16.41
N GLU A 280 -11.51 23.53 -16.46
CA GLU A 280 -11.01 22.41 -15.68
C GLU A 280 -9.58 22.05 -16.08
N LYS A 281 -9.25 22.04 -17.38
CA LYS A 281 -7.88 21.79 -17.85
C LYS A 281 -6.89 22.82 -17.28
N ILE A 282 -7.26 24.10 -17.28
CA ILE A 282 -6.43 25.16 -16.70
C ILE A 282 -6.29 24.97 -15.18
N HIS A 283 -7.38 24.63 -14.49
CA HIS A 283 -7.33 24.36 -13.04
C HIS A 283 -6.31 23.29 -12.70
N TRP A 284 -6.33 22.16 -13.39
CA TRP A 284 -5.41 21.03 -13.11
C TRP A 284 -3.98 21.27 -13.56
N LEU A 285 -3.75 22.20 -14.48
CA LEU A 285 -2.39 22.63 -14.84
C LEU A 285 -1.77 23.57 -13.80
N LEU A 286 -2.61 24.26 -13.03
CA LEU A 286 -2.18 25.18 -11.97
C LEU A 286 -2.18 24.52 -10.59
N TYR A 287 -2.77 23.33 -10.46
CA TYR A 287 -2.80 22.52 -9.25
C TYR A 287 -1.48 21.83 -9.02
#